data_cd931bf8b0d052df85ac9f66f60284ea
#
_entry.id   cd931bf8b0d052df85ac9f66f60284ea
#
_cell.length_a   1.000
_cell.length_b   1.000
_cell.length_c   1.000
_cell.angle_alpha   90.00
_cell.angle_beta   90.00
_cell.angle_gamma   90.00
#
_symmetry.space_group_name_H-M   'P 1'
#
loop_
_entity.id
_entity.type
_entity.pdbx_description
1 polymer ?
#
loop_
_entity_poly.entity_id
_entity_poly.type
_entity_poly.pdbx_seq_one_letter_code
_entity_poly.pdbx_strand_id
1 'polypeptide(L)'
;ISWCSFLAETSGKCFPFNPEKAENISTSSDETAPFVTHDEKHIYFTRKMAVRQNNDETFYHKSEFKEVQTLCRSDKDENGEYDMGFSVSETMNLPRQTGRVSLTSDNRLLYFSQPVYENSQSSLDIFVCENIDGQWSEAKSIGTEINTAEANETSPCISADGNTLYFISDRQTGIGGYDIYVSHKEKDGTWS
;
A
#
# COMPACT_ATOMS: atom_id res chain seq x y z
N ILE A 1 -7.91 -26.77 -11.32
CA ILE A 1 -9.07 -27.38 -10.62
C ILE A 1 -10.19 -26.36 -10.70
N SER A 2 -11.36 -26.76 -11.27
CA SER A 2 -12.51 -25.85 -11.31
C SER A 2 -13.07 -25.65 -9.89
N TRP A 3 -13.72 -24.50 -9.64
CA TRP A 3 -14.43 -24.23 -8.38
C TRP A 3 -15.43 -25.34 -8.02
N CYS A 4 -16.10 -25.91 -9.02
CA CYS A 4 -17.05 -26.98 -8.81
C CYS A 4 -16.37 -28.28 -8.35
N SER A 5 -15.19 -28.60 -8.87
CA SER A 5 -14.42 -29.77 -8.42
C SER A 5 -13.91 -29.58 -7.00
N PHE A 6 -13.42 -28.39 -6.67
CA PHE A 6 -13.00 -28.05 -5.31
C PHE A 6 -14.16 -28.16 -4.31
N LEU A 7 -15.33 -27.58 -4.63
CA LEU A 7 -16.50 -27.66 -3.77
C LEU A 7 -17.03 -29.11 -3.61
N ALA A 8 -16.96 -29.94 -4.67
CA ALA A 8 -17.36 -31.34 -4.60
C ALA A 8 -16.41 -32.17 -3.72
N GLU A 9 -15.10 -31.92 -3.78
CA GLU A 9 -14.11 -32.61 -2.96
C GLU A 9 -14.16 -32.18 -1.49
N THR A 10 -14.62 -30.95 -1.22
CA THR A 10 -14.67 -30.39 0.14
C THR A 10 -16.05 -30.47 0.76
N SER A 11 -17.09 -30.84 -0.01
CA SER A 11 -18.44 -31.02 0.53
C SER A 11 -18.47 -32.14 1.57
N GLY A 12 -18.80 -31.78 2.81
CA GLY A 12 -18.81 -32.70 3.95
C GLY A 12 -17.51 -32.81 4.75
N LYS A 13 -16.45 -32.13 4.33
CA LYS A 13 -15.24 -31.93 5.16
C LYS A 13 -15.35 -30.62 5.90
N CYS A 14 -15.48 -30.68 7.21
CA CYS A 14 -15.33 -29.52 8.08
C CYS A 14 -13.84 -29.14 8.08
N PHE A 15 -13.41 -28.20 7.24
CA PHE A 15 -12.10 -27.60 7.40
C PHE A 15 -12.17 -26.71 8.62
N PRO A 16 -11.36 -26.92 9.65
CA PRO A 16 -11.31 -26.01 10.78
C PRO A 16 -10.81 -24.67 10.27
N PHE A 17 -11.75 -23.74 10.03
CA PHE A 17 -11.44 -22.35 9.76
C PHE A 17 -11.14 -21.71 11.11
N ASN A 18 -9.88 -21.76 11.51
CA ASN A 18 -9.40 -21.17 12.75
C ASN A 18 -8.28 -20.18 12.40
N PRO A 19 -8.60 -18.97 11.96
CA PRO A 19 -7.57 -17.97 11.68
C PRO A 19 -6.85 -17.60 12.97
N GLU A 20 -5.54 -17.54 12.89
CA GLU A 20 -4.68 -17.14 13.99
C GLU A 20 -4.23 -15.70 13.80
N LYS A 21 -4.06 -15.00 14.92
CA LYS A 21 -3.49 -13.65 14.91
C LYS A 21 -2.00 -13.74 14.56
N ALA A 22 -1.53 -12.86 13.67
CA ALA A 22 -0.11 -12.70 13.39
C ALA A 22 0.57 -12.07 14.63
N GLU A 23 1.08 -12.89 15.55
CA GLU A 23 1.44 -12.51 16.92
C GLU A 23 2.41 -11.31 16.99
N ASN A 24 3.46 -11.31 16.16
CA ASN A 24 4.48 -10.28 16.24
C ASN A 24 4.08 -9.00 15.48
N ILE A 25 3.26 -9.14 14.42
CA ILE A 25 2.84 -8.00 13.61
C ILE A 25 1.71 -7.23 14.28
N SER A 26 0.76 -7.95 14.89
CA SER A 26 -0.41 -7.36 15.51
C SER A 26 -0.07 -6.69 16.84
N THR A 27 -0.33 -5.40 16.94
CA THR A 27 -0.09 -4.58 18.13
C THR A 27 -1.41 -4.10 18.76
N SER A 28 -1.34 -3.12 19.64
CA SER A 28 -2.51 -2.40 20.16
C SER A 28 -3.04 -1.33 19.20
N SER A 29 -2.35 -1.11 18.08
CA SER A 29 -2.75 -0.20 17.01
C SER A 29 -3.56 -0.93 15.95
N ASP A 30 -4.16 -0.17 15.03
CA ASP A 30 -4.81 -0.75 13.86
C ASP A 30 -3.74 -1.08 12.79
N GLU A 31 -3.67 -2.34 12.39
CA GLU A 31 -2.90 -2.81 11.24
C GLU A 31 -3.86 -3.13 10.10
N THR A 32 -3.60 -2.56 8.92
CA THR A 32 -4.48 -2.68 7.76
C THR A 32 -3.69 -2.89 6.47
N ALA A 33 -4.38 -3.27 5.40
CA ALA A 33 -3.84 -3.38 4.05
C ALA A 33 -2.56 -4.24 3.94
N PRO A 34 -2.55 -5.48 4.44
CA PRO A 34 -1.37 -6.33 4.36
C PRO A 34 -1.08 -6.72 2.90
N PHE A 35 0.19 -6.73 2.55
CA PHE A 35 0.72 -7.20 1.29
C PHE A 35 1.95 -8.08 1.55
N VAL A 36 1.87 -9.34 1.17
CA VAL A 36 2.99 -10.29 1.29
C VAL A 36 3.79 -10.28 -0.02
N THR A 37 5.11 -10.14 0.08
CA THR A 37 5.97 -10.22 -1.11
C THR A 37 5.93 -11.62 -1.73
N HIS A 38 6.22 -11.71 -3.03
CA HIS A 38 6.13 -12.98 -3.77
C HIS A 38 7.09 -14.08 -3.23
N ASP A 39 8.21 -13.66 -2.66
CA ASP A 39 9.18 -14.56 -2.01
C ASP A 39 8.83 -14.89 -0.54
N GLU A 40 7.69 -14.36 -0.05
CA GLU A 40 7.18 -14.53 1.32
C GLU A 40 8.15 -14.06 2.42
N LYS A 41 9.15 -13.27 2.09
CA LYS A 41 10.14 -12.79 3.07
C LYS A 41 9.70 -11.54 3.80
N HIS A 42 8.81 -10.74 3.20
CA HIS A 42 8.40 -9.46 3.75
C HIS A 42 6.87 -9.34 3.73
N ILE A 43 6.34 -8.70 4.77
CA ILE A 43 4.95 -8.23 4.79
C ILE A 43 4.98 -6.71 4.92
N TYR A 44 4.36 -6.03 3.95
CA TYR A 44 4.07 -4.61 4.05
C TYR A 44 2.66 -4.42 4.57
N PHE A 45 2.47 -3.46 5.43
CA PHE A 45 1.16 -3.13 5.99
C PHE A 45 1.14 -1.69 6.49
N THR A 46 -0.05 -1.15 6.67
CA THR A 46 -0.23 0.17 7.24
C THR A 46 -0.57 0.05 8.72
N ARG A 47 0.20 0.72 9.58
CA ARG A 47 -0.05 0.81 11.02
C ARG A 47 -0.46 2.22 11.40
N LYS A 48 -1.50 2.33 12.22
CA LYS A 48 -1.93 3.59 12.80
C LYS A 48 -1.04 3.93 13.99
N MET A 49 -0.32 5.03 13.91
CA MET A 49 0.64 5.46 14.92
C MET A 49 0.30 6.85 15.45
N ALA A 50 0.49 7.07 16.76
CA ALA A 50 0.38 8.37 17.35
C ALA A 50 1.72 9.12 17.23
N VAL A 51 1.74 10.19 16.47
CA VAL A 51 2.94 11.04 16.30
C VAL A 51 2.74 12.36 17.05
N ARG A 52 3.76 12.75 17.80
CA ARG A 52 3.76 14.02 18.52
C ARG A 52 3.90 15.17 17.52
N GLN A 53 2.95 16.11 17.54
CA GLN A 53 3.10 17.37 16.83
C GLN A 53 3.86 18.36 17.72
N ASN A 54 5.00 18.85 17.24
CA ASN A 54 5.67 19.99 17.85
C ASN A 54 5.06 21.27 17.27
N ASN A 55 4.13 21.88 17.96
CA ASN A 55 3.67 23.22 17.61
C ASN A 55 4.63 24.23 18.25
N ASP A 56 5.49 24.80 17.44
CA ASP A 56 6.65 25.62 17.84
C ASP A 56 6.34 27.07 18.27
N GLU A 57 5.10 27.43 18.55
CA GLU A 57 4.80 28.87 18.72
C GLU A 57 4.22 29.34 20.09
N THR A 58 4.09 28.48 21.10
CA THR A 58 3.64 28.99 22.39
C THR A 58 4.31 28.35 23.61
N PHE A 59 4.60 29.14 24.61
CA PHE A 59 5.24 28.82 25.92
C PHE A 59 4.49 27.78 26.77
N TYR A 60 3.36 27.23 26.30
CA TYR A 60 2.60 26.17 26.94
C TYR A 60 2.60 24.93 26.04
N HIS A 61 3.52 24.03 26.32
CA HIS A 61 3.65 22.74 25.63
C HIS A 61 2.46 21.82 25.93
N LYS A 62 1.37 21.97 25.21
CA LYS A 62 0.38 20.92 25.09
C LYS A 62 0.82 19.99 23.95
N SER A 63 1.42 18.87 24.30
CA SER A 63 1.77 17.85 23.32
C SER A 63 0.49 17.27 22.73
N GLU A 64 0.15 17.67 21.54
CA GLU A 64 -0.94 17.05 20.79
C GLU A 64 -0.38 15.87 20.00
N PHE A 65 -0.98 14.70 20.21
CA PHE A 65 -0.67 13.52 19.40
C PHE A 65 -1.67 13.47 18.24
N LYS A 66 -1.13 13.34 17.05
CA LYS A 66 -1.92 13.09 15.85
C LYS A 66 -1.75 11.64 15.42
N GLU A 67 -2.88 10.98 15.15
CA GLU A 67 -2.82 9.67 14.55
C GLU A 67 -2.48 9.79 13.05
N VAL A 68 -1.48 9.05 12.63
CA VAL A 68 -1.03 8.95 11.23
C VAL A 68 -0.98 7.49 10.82
N GLN A 69 -1.26 7.24 9.56
CA GLN A 69 -1.08 5.92 8.96
C GLN A 69 0.33 5.84 8.38
N THR A 70 1.09 4.88 8.84
CA THR A 70 2.50 4.70 8.48
C THR A 70 2.68 3.36 7.79
N LEU A 71 3.35 3.36 6.63
CA LEU A 71 3.74 2.13 5.97
C LEU A 71 4.86 1.45 6.75
N CYS A 72 4.62 0.21 7.14
CA CYS A 72 5.56 -0.64 7.84
C CYS A 72 5.92 -1.86 6.99
N ARG A 73 7.10 -2.40 7.25
CA ARG A 73 7.56 -3.68 6.72
C ARG A 73 7.99 -4.57 7.88
N SER A 74 7.54 -5.79 7.88
CA SER A 74 7.98 -6.86 8.75
C SER A 74 8.77 -7.86 7.93
N ASP A 75 9.89 -8.30 8.45
CA ASP A 75 10.82 -9.22 7.81
C ASP A 75 10.75 -10.59 8.48
N LYS A 76 10.79 -11.64 7.66
CA LYS A 76 10.76 -13.01 8.11
C LYS A 76 12.18 -13.47 8.49
N ASP A 77 12.35 -14.02 9.68
CA ASP A 77 13.61 -14.54 10.16
C ASP A 77 13.91 -15.96 9.65
N GLU A 78 15.06 -16.52 10.06
CA GLU A 78 15.49 -17.87 9.68
C GLU A 78 14.56 -18.99 10.22
N ASN A 79 13.77 -18.71 11.25
CA ASN A 79 12.81 -19.65 11.83
C ASN A 79 11.44 -19.59 11.15
N GLY A 80 11.28 -18.65 10.22
CA GLY A 80 10.02 -18.39 9.53
C GLY A 80 9.06 -17.47 10.27
N GLU A 81 9.53 -16.80 11.33
CA GLU A 81 8.74 -15.85 12.12
C GLU A 81 8.94 -14.42 11.61
N TYR A 82 7.85 -13.66 11.55
CA TYR A 82 7.91 -12.26 11.20
C TYR A 82 8.21 -11.40 12.43
N ASP A 83 8.99 -10.34 12.26
CA ASP A 83 9.22 -9.35 13.31
C ASP A 83 8.02 -8.42 13.51
N MET A 84 8.11 -7.49 14.46
CA MET A 84 7.02 -6.55 14.76
C MET A 84 6.74 -5.51 13.65
N GLY A 85 7.60 -5.44 12.66
CA GLY A 85 7.54 -4.48 11.57
C GLY A 85 7.95 -3.06 11.98
N PHE A 86 8.71 -2.43 11.11
CA PHE A 86 9.23 -1.08 11.28
C PHE A 86 8.77 -0.18 10.15
N SER A 87 8.72 1.12 10.44
CA SER A 87 8.46 2.14 9.43
C SER A 87 9.45 1.98 8.27
N VAL A 88 8.93 1.97 7.06
CA VAL A 88 9.76 2.01 5.84
C VAL A 88 10.41 3.39 5.74
N SER A 89 11.35 3.59 4.83
CA SER A 89 12.10 4.85 4.65
C SER A 89 11.26 6.10 4.91
N GLU A 90 11.81 7.07 5.64
CA GLU A 90 11.19 8.37 5.91
C GLU A 90 10.76 9.11 4.63
N THR A 91 11.48 8.89 3.53
CA THR A 91 11.14 9.45 2.21
C THR A 91 9.84 8.90 1.65
N MET A 92 9.42 7.72 2.09
CA MET A 92 8.15 7.10 1.71
C MET A 92 7.03 7.36 2.73
N ASN A 93 7.39 7.49 4.02
CA ASN A 93 6.43 7.63 5.11
C ASN A 93 6.03 9.08 5.30
N LEU A 94 5.31 9.61 4.35
CA LEU A 94 4.69 10.92 4.50
C LEU A 94 3.59 10.84 5.57
N PRO A 95 3.43 11.88 6.43
CA PRO A 95 2.50 11.87 7.57
C PRO A 95 1.03 11.61 7.23
N ARG A 96 0.70 11.47 5.97
CA ARG A 96 -0.65 11.29 5.44
C ARG A 96 -0.73 10.24 4.35
N GLN A 97 0.14 9.26 4.40
CA GLN A 97 0.07 8.15 3.46
C GLN A 97 -1.22 7.39 3.71
N THR A 98 -1.99 7.22 2.67
CA THR A 98 -3.21 6.44 2.68
C THR A 98 -3.18 5.44 1.54
N GLY A 99 -3.75 4.26 1.77
CA GLY A 99 -3.95 3.27 0.72
C GLY A 99 -3.06 2.03 0.84
N ARG A 100 -3.31 1.14 -0.10
CA ARG A 100 -2.63 -0.15 -0.21
C ARG A 100 -1.33 0.01 -1.00
N VAL A 101 -0.39 -0.86 -0.72
CA VAL A 101 0.82 -0.99 -1.54
C VAL A 101 0.69 -2.19 -2.46
N SER A 102 1.43 -2.17 -3.57
CA SER A 102 1.59 -3.29 -4.47
C SER A 102 3.02 -3.30 -5.00
N LEU A 103 3.65 -4.47 -5.04
CA LEU A 103 5.02 -4.65 -5.51
C LEU A 103 5.07 -5.53 -6.74
N THR A 104 6.07 -5.28 -7.59
CA THR A 104 6.46 -6.23 -8.64
C THR A 104 7.02 -7.52 -8.03
N SER A 105 6.95 -8.63 -8.76
CA SER A 105 7.37 -9.94 -8.24
C SER A 105 8.86 -10.03 -7.90
N ASP A 106 9.69 -9.16 -8.48
CA ASP A 106 11.11 -9.02 -8.19
C ASP A 106 11.41 -8.10 -6.99
N ASN A 107 10.37 -7.58 -6.32
CA ASN A 107 10.44 -6.64 -5.21
C ASN A 107 11.20 -5.33 -5.52
N ARG A 108 11.32 -4.95 -6.81
CA ARG A 108 12.06 -3.75 -7.23
C ARG A 108 11.20 -2.49 -7.22
N LEU A 109 9.94 -2.57 -7.58
CA LEU A 109 9.05 -1.42 -7.66
C LEU A 109 7.91 -1.57 -6.67
N LEU A 110 7.69 -0.54 -5.87
CA LEU A 110 6.59 -0.45 -4.92
C LEU A 110 5.68 0.71 -5.33
N TYR A 111 4.43 0.39 -5.60
CA TYR A 111 3.36 1.33 -5.95
C TYR A 111 2.47 1.57 -4.74
N PHE A 112 2.08 2.81 -4.53
CA PHE A 112 1.18 3.20 -3.43
C PHE A 112 0.46 4.50 -3.77
N SER A 113 -0.60 4.82 -3.02
CA SER A 113 -1.29 6.11 -3.16
C SER A 113 -1.01 7.00 -1.95
N GLN A 114 -0.86 8.30 -2.21
CA GLN A 114 -0.72 9.32 -1.18
C GLN A 114 -1.47 10.60 -1.55
N PRO A 115 -1.85 11.43 -0.55
CA PRO A 115 -2.45 12.73 -0.81
C PRO A 115 -1.47 13.69 -1.49
N VAL A 116 -1.97 14.39 -2.48
CA VAL A 116 -1.35 15.54 -3.11
C VAL A 116 -2.20 16.78 -2.81
N TYR A 117 -1.55 17.90 -2.56
CA TYR A 117 -2.21 19.17 -2.21
C TYR A 117 -1.83 20.21 -3.25
N GLU A 118 -2.79 20.57 -4.08
CA GLU A 118 -2.63 21.63 -5.07
C GLU A 118 -3.78 22.64 -4.95
N ASN A 119 -3.47 23.93 -4.94
CA ASN A 119 -4.47 25.02 -4.97
C ASN A 119 -5.61 24.87 -3.95
N SER A 120 -5.30 24.45 -2.72
CA SER A 120 -6.26 24.19 -1.63
C SER A 120 -7.20 23.00 -1.87
N GLN A 121 -6.96 22.22 -2.88
CA GLN A 121 -7.61 20.93 -3.11
C GLN A 121 -6.66 19.79 -2.74
N SER A 122 -7.23 18.66 -2.36
CA SER A 122 -6.46 17.45 -2.11
C SER A 122 -7.01 16.32 -2.97
N SER A 123 -6.13 15.65 -3.69
CA SER A 123 -6.41 14.41 -4.41
C SER A 123 -5.56 13.28 -3.83
N LEU A 124 -5.88 12.05 -4.21
CA LEU A 124 -5.02 10.89 -3.99
C LEU A 124 -4.39 10.52 -5.33
N ASP A 125 -3.07 10.48 -5.38
CA ASP A 125 -2.32 10.13 -6.57
C ASP A 125 -1.49 8.86 -6.32
N ILE A 126 -1.21 8.11 -7.37
CA ILE A 126 -0.35 6.93 -7.32
C ILE A 126 1.10 7.33 -7.54
N PHE A 127 1.95 6.81 -6.69
CA PHE A 127 3.39 7.00 -6.70
C PHE A 127 4.11 5.67 -6.80
N VAL A 128 5.36 5.72 -7.20
CA VAL A 128 6.25 4.57 -7.28
C VAL A 128 7.59 4.89 -6.64
N CYS A 129 8.13 3.93 -5.88
CA CYS A 129 9.51 3.92 -5.41
C CYS A 129 10.24 2.73 -5.99
N GLU A 130 11.53 2.89 -6.22
CA GLU A 130 12.42 1.83 -6.66
C GLU A 130 13.31 1.36 -5.51
N ASN A 131 13.42 0.05 -5.35
CA ASN A 131 14.36 -0.56 -4.41
C ASN A 131 15.74 -0.63 -5.06
N ILE A 132 16.69 0.13 -4.53
CA ILE A 132 18.07 0.17 -4.96
C ILE A 132 18.94 -0.36 -3.81
N ASP A 133 19.51 -1.53 -3.97
CA ASP A 133 20.36 -2.19 -2.97
C ASP A 133 19.73 -2.29 -1.55
N GLY A 134 18.43 -2.58 -1.51
CA GLY A 134 17.69 -2.73 -0.25
C GLY A 134 17.13 -1.42 0.33
N GLN A 135 17.36 -0.30 -0.32
CA GLN A 135 16.84 1.00 0.08
C GLN A 135 15.83 1.52 -0.94
N TRP A 136 14.71 2.04 -0.45
CA TRP A 136 13.70 2.64 -1.29
C TRP A 136 14.13 4.05 -1.72
N SER A 137 13.98 4.32 -3.00
CA SER A 137 14.18 5.66 -3.56
C SER A 137 13.12 6.64 -3.06
N GLU A 138 13.33 7.92 -3.29
CA GLU A 138 12.30 8.93 -3.17
C GLU A 138 11.09 8.58 -4.07
N ALA A 139 9.89 8.89 -3.57
CA ALA A 139 8.64 8.65 -4.27
C ALA A 139 8.51 9.53 -5.52
N LYS A 140 8.15 8.94 -6.64
CA LYS A 140 7.89 9.64 -7.90
C LYS A 140 6.45 9.43 -8.32
N SER A 141 5.79 10.48 -8.80
CA SER A 141 4.47 10.35 -9.45
C SER A 141 4.58 9.40 -10.63
N ILE A 142 3.58 8.54 -10.79
CA ILE A 142 3.53 7.59 -11.90
C ILE A 142 3.22 8.27 -13.25
N GLY A 143 2.81 9.53 -13.24
CA GLY A 143 2.56 10.35 -14.42
C GLY A 143 1.09 10.68 -14.63
N THR A 144 0.84 11.65 -15.51
CA THR A 144 -0.49 12.23 -15.77
C THR A 144 -1.43 11.32 -16.57
N GLU A 145 -0.90 10.27 -17.18
CA GLU A 145 -1.73 9.24 -17.85
C GLU A 145 -2.55 8.44 -16.82
N ILE A 146 -2.01 8.29 -15.62
CA ILE A 146 -2.68 7.63 -14.50
C ILE A 146 -3.28 8.65 -13.56
N ASN A 147 -2.46 9.57 -13.01
CA ASN A 147 -2.89 10.57 -12.05
C ASN A 147 -3.53 11.74 -12.77
N THR A 148 -4.79 12.01 -12.48
CA THR A 148 -5.54 13.09 -13.10
C THR A 148 -5.78 14.23 -12.10
N ALA A 149 -5.75 15.48 -12.58
CA ALA A 149 -5.89 16.65 -11.71
C ALA A 149 -7.26 16.76 -11.00
N GLU A 150 -8.27 16.09 -11.54
CA GLU A 150 -9.67 16.25 -11.11
C GLU A 150 -10.25 15.04 -10.38
N ALA A 151 -9.44 14.00 -10.17
CA ALA A 151 -9.89 12.76 -9.56
C ALA A 151 -8.90 12.23 -8.52
N ASN A 152 -9.30 11.19 -7.82
CA ASN A 152 -8.46 10.42 -6.92
C ASN A 152 -8.08 9.12 -7.60
N GLU A 153 -6.79 8.78 -7.57
CA GLU A 153 -6.27 7.49 -7.98
C GLU A 153 -5.71 6.75 -6.75
N THR A 154 -6.24 5.56 -6.48
CA THR A 154 -5.89 4.82 -5.27
C THR A 154 -5.84 3.31 -5.48
N SER A 155 -5.36 2.60 -4.46
CA SER A 155 -5.33 1.13 -4.40
C SER A 155 -4.67 0.49 -5.63
N PRO A 156 -3.44 0.90 -5.99
CA PRO A 156 -2.74 0.29 -7.10
C PRO A 156 -2.54 -1.21 -6.90
N CYS A 157 -2.65 -1.98 -7.98
CA CYS A 157 -2.35 -3.39 -8.02
C CYS A 157 -1.56 -3.69 -9.30
N ILE A 158 -0.25 -3.83 -9.18
CA ILE A 158 0.64 -4.14 -10.30
C ILE A 158 0.66 -5.63 -10.58
N SER A 159 0.66 -6.01 -11.85
CA SER A 159 0.85 -7.40 -12.27
C SER A 159 2.26 -7.90 -11.91
N ALA A 160 2.41 -9.21 -11.78
CA ALA A 160 3.67 -9.84 -11.41
C ALA A 160 4.84 -9.48 -12.35
N ASP A 161 4.55 -9.28 -13.63
CA ASP A 161 5.52 -8.89 -14.67
C ASP A 161 5.78 -7.37 -14.73
N GLY A 162 5.06 -6.57 -13.94
CA GLY A 162 5.21 -5.13 -13.88
C GLY A 162 4.66 -4.35 -15.08
N ASN A 163 3.85 -5.00 -15.95
CA ASN A 163 3.40 -4.40 -17.20
C ASN A 163 1.92 -4.00 -17.23
N THR A 164 1.15 -4.40 -16.24
CA THR A 164 -0.28 -4.06 -16.14
C THR A 164 -0.57 -3.52 -14.75
N LEU A 165 -1.11 -2.32 -14.69
CA LEU A 165 -1.53 -1.67 -13.44
C LEU A 165 -3.05 -1.58 -13.39
N TYR A 166 -3.64 -2.18 -12.37
CA TYR A 166 -5.02 -1.94 -11.98
C TYR A 166 -5.05 -0.91 -10.86
N PHE A 167 -6.01 -0.01 -10.88
CA PHE A 167 -6.18 1.00 -9.84
C PHE A 167 -7.64 1.42 -9.73
N ILE A 168 -7.98 2.15 -8.69
CA ILE A 168 -9.32 2.68 -8.46
C ILE A 168 -9.28 4.18 -8.70
N SER A 169 -10.27 4.71 -9.42
CA SER A 169 -10.42 6.15 -9.63
C SER A 169 -11.89 6.57 -9.63
N ASP A 170 -12.18 7.77 -9.15
CA ASP A 170 -13.49 8.43 -9.21
C ASP A 170 -13.60 9.43 -10.37
N ARG A 171 -12.74 9.29 -11.40
CA ARG A 171 -12.77 10.12 -12.60
C ARG A 171 -14.12 10.05 -13.32
N GLN A 172 -14.52 11.15 -13.94
CA GLN A 172 -15.86 11.31 -14.55
C GLN A 172 -16.17 10.32 -15.68
N THR A 173 -15.19 9.65 -16.25
CA THR A 173 -15.38 8.65 -17.31
C THR A 173 -15.88 7.29 -16.79
N GLY A 174 -16.00 7.13 -15.46
CA GLY A 174 -16.52 5.93 -14.82
C GLY A 174 -18.03 5.79 -14.88
N ILE A 175 -18.54 4.71 -14.29
CA ILE A 175 -19.97 4.38 -14.22
C ILE A 175 -20.54 4.74 -12.84
N GLY A 176 -19.72 4.54 -11.78
CA GLY A 176 -20.10 4.81 -10.39
C GLY A 176 -19.39 6.01 -9.79
N GLY A 177 -19.14 5.96 -8.48
CA GLY A 177 -18.25 6.91 -7.81
C GLY A 177 -16.81 6.51 -8.03
N TYR A 178 -16.43 5.35 -7.50
CA TYR A 178 -15.12 4.75 -7.74
C TYR A 178 -15.25 3.52 -8.63
N ASP A 179 -14.47 3.47 -9.70
CA ASP A 179 -14.40 2.35 -10.64
C ASP A 179 -12.98 1.79 -10.73
N ILE A 180 -12.86 0.53 -11.17
CA ILE A 180 -11.57 -0.11 -11.42
C ILE A 180 -11.13 0.20 -12.84
N TYR A 181 -9.92 0.74 -12.96
CA TYR A 181 -9.26 1.04 -14.23
C TYR A 181 -8.06 0.11 -14.43
N VAL A 182 -7.69 -0.06 -15.68
CA VAL A 182 -6.49 -0.82 -16.09
C VAL A 182 -5.68 0.03 -17.06
N SER A 183 -4.37 -0.01 -16.88
CA SER A 183 -3.40 0.63 -17.75
C SER A 183 -2.28 -0.36 -18.07
N HIS A 184 -1.71 -0.25 -19.26
CA HIS A 184 -0.63 -1.11 -19.71
C HIS A 184 0.64 -0.28 -19.93
N LYS A 185 1.77 -0.88 -19.59
CA LYS A 185 3.06 -0.24 -19.79
C LYS A 185 3.47 -0.34 -21.25
N GLU A 186 3.73 0.79 -21.86
CA GLU A 186 4.19 0.88 -23.23
C GLU A 186 5.69 0.55 -23.35
N LYS A 187 6.17 0.35 -24.57
CA LYS A 187 7.58 -0.01 -24.83
C LYS A 187 8.58 1.06 -24.40
N ASP A 188 8.16 2.31 -24.35
CA ASP A 188 8.96 3.44 -23.88
C ASP A 188 8.93 3.64 -22.35
N GLY A 189 8.14 2.78 -21.65
CA GLY A 189 8.00 2.80 -20.20
C GLY A 189 6.88 3.68 -19.68
N THR A 190 6.15 4.39 -20.54
CA THR A 190 4.96 5.16 -20.19
C THR A 190 3.74 4.24 -19.94
N TRP A 191 2.70 4.79 -19.34
CA TRP A 191 1.42 4.10 -19.13
C TRP A 191 0.38 4.58 -20.16
N SER A 192 -0.46 3.64 -20.64
CA SER A 192 -1.54 3.96 -21.60
C SER A 192 -2.84 4.34 -20.92
#